data_d0019a5342a31ae5bc1cdbd9d7d53ec3
#
_entry.id   d0019a5342a31ae5bc1cdbd9d7d53ec3
#
_cell.length_a   1.000
_cell.length_b   1.000
_cell.length_c   1.000
_cell.angle_alpha   90.00
_cell.angle_beta   90.00
_cell.angle_gamma   90.00
#
_symmetry.space_group_name_H-M   'P 1'
#
loop_
_entity.id
_entity.type
_entity.pdbx_description
1 polymer ?
#
loop_
_entity_poly.entity_id
_entity_poly.type
_entity_poly.pdbx_seq_one_letter_code
_entity_poly.pdbx_strand_id
1 'polypeptide(L)'
;MKLTEKSQSVFDYIKENGGKVSLDELATALNRTARSISANVTDLTKKGLVTREKVAGEGEEDKDITYAVITPAGAEFVPTEDDAE
;
A
#
# COMPACT_ATOMS: atom_id res chain seq x y z
N MET A 1 -10.40 -13.70 -0.44
CA MET A 1 -9.52 -13.07 0.57
C MET A 1 -10.09 -11.74 1.00
N LYS A 2 -10.10 -11.50 2.30
CA LYS A 2 -10.69 -10.30 2.84
C LYS A 2 -9.63 -9.45 3.53
N LEU A 3 -9.65 -8.16 3.27
CA LEU A 3 -8.71 -7.23 3.90
C LEU A 3 -9.39 -6.55 5.09
N THR A 4 -8.58 -6.16 6.08
CA THR A 4 -9.09 -5.31 7.15
C THR A 4 -9.43 -3.95 6.56
N GLU A 5 -10.24 -3.17 7.28
CA GLU A 5 -10.60 -1.84 6.81
C GLU A 5 -9.37 -1.00 6.53
N LYS A 6 -8.38 -1.08 7.41
CA LYS A 6 -7.20 -0.26 7.26
C LYS A 6 -6.35 -0.70 6.06
N SER A 7 -6.16 -2.00 5.91
CA SER A 7 -5.42 -2.51 4.75
C SER A 7 -6.18 -2.23 3.46
N GLN A 8 -7.51 -2.35 3.50
CA GLN A 8 -8.35 -2.06 2.35
C GLN A 8 -8.19 -0.60 1.90
N SER A 9 -8.19 0.33 2.85
CA SER A 9 -8.03 1.74 2.53
C SER A 9 -6.70 2.01 1.84
N VAL A 10 -5.64 1.41 2.36
CA VAL A 10 -4.31 1.56 1.76
C VAL A 10 -4.29 0.99 0.35
N PHE A 11 -4.81 -0.20 0.19
CA PHE A 11 -4.83 -0.88 -1.09
C PHE A 11 -5.64 -0.09 -2.12
N ASP A 12 -6.82 0.39 -1.74
CA ASP A 12 -7.67 1.15 -2.63
C ASP A 12 -7.00 2.44 -3.09
N TYR A 13 -6.34 3.12 -2.17
CA TYR A 13 -5.65 4.37 -2.50
C TYR A 13 -4.54 4.11 -3.53
N ILE A 14 -3.77 3.05 -3.32
CA ILE A 14 -2.70 2.71 -4.27
C ILE A 14 -3.30 2.41 -5.64
N LYS A 15 -4.37 1.64 -5.67
CA LYS A 15 -5.00 1.24 -6.92
C LYS A 15 -5.55 2.44 -7.67
N GLU A 16 -6.16 3.38 -6.96
CA GLU A 16 -6.76 4.57 -7.57
C GLU A 16 -5.74 5.58 -8.05
N ASN A 17 -4.52 5.47 -7.56
CA ASN A 17 -3.46 6.42 -7.90
C ASN A 17 -2.38 5.82 -8.79
N GLY A 18 -2.79 4.93 -9.68
CA GLY A 18 -1.89 4.40 -10.68
C GLY A 18 -1.07 3.21 -10.27
N GLY A 19 -1.28 2.69 -9.07
CA GLY A 19 -0.61 1.47 -8.63
C GLY A 19 0.74 1.67 -7.98
N LYS A 20 1.18 2.91 -7.80
CA LYS A 20 2.44 3.19 -7.12
C LYS A 20 2.30 4.48 -6.32
N VAL A 21 2.43 4.37 -5.00
CA VAL A 21 2.27 5.49 -4.10
C VAL A 21 3.31 5.37 -2.99
N SER A 22 3.94 6.48 -2.61
CA SER A 22 4.90 6.45 -1.52
C SER A 22 4.17 6.22 -0.19
N LEU A 23 4.89 5.64 0.77
CA LEU A 23 4.31 5.42 2.09
C LEU A 23 4.00 6.74 2.77
N ASP A 24 4.82 7.77 2.53
CA ASP A 24 4.58 9.10 3.10
C ASP A 24 3.28 9.69 2.56
N GLU A 25 3.05 9.53 1.28
CA GLU A 25 1.81 10.02 0.68
C GLU A 25 0.60 9.30 1.26
N LEU A 26 0.72 7.99 1.45
CA LEU A 26 -0.35 7.22 2.06
C LEU A 26 -0.66 7.72 3.47
N ALA A 27 0.39 7.98 4.26
CA ALA A 27 0.20 8.46 5.62
C ALA A 27 -0.52 9.80 5.63
N THR A 28 -0.13 10.69 4.75
CA THR A 28 -0.75 12.02 4.68
C THR A 28 -2.19 11.95 4.16
N ALA A 29 -2.38 11.21 3.08
CA ALA A 29 -3.70 11.15 2.44
C ALA A 29 -4.74 10.47 3.32
N LEU A 30 -4.32 9.45 4.07
CA LEU A 30 -5.24 8.69 4.91
C LEU A 30 -5.23 9.18 6.35
N ASN A 31 -4.46 10.23 6.64
CA ASN A 31 -4.36 10.83 7.96
C ASN A 31 -3.95 9.78 9.00
N ARG A 32 -2.89 9.06 8.70
CA ARG A 32 -2.37 8.00 9.55
C ARG A 32 -0.87 8.16 9.70
N THR A 33 -0.30 7.48 10.71
CA THR A 33 1.15 7.54 10.92
C THR A 33 1.86 6.67 9.89
N ALA A 34 3.12 7.02 9.61
CA ALA A 34 3.94 6.23 8.69
C ALA A 34 4.10 4.80 9.21
N ARG A 35 4.19 4.63 10.53
CA ARG A 35 4.31 3.30 11.11
C ARG A 35 3.07 2.46 10.82
N SER A 36 1.89 3.06 10.98
CA SER A 36 0.64 2.36 10.72
C SER A 36 0.53 1.96 9.25
N ILE A 37 0.89 2.88 8.36
CA ILE A 37 0.87 2.60 6.93
C ILE A 37 1.86 1.48 6.59
N SER A 38 3.06 1.54 7.16
CA SER A 38 4.06 0.52 6.90
C SER A 38 3.57 -0.87 7.31
N ALA A 39 2.88 -0.95 8.44
CA ALA A 39 2.33 -2.24 8.90
C ALA A 39 1.30 -2.78 7.92
N ASN A 40 0.43 -1.90 7.41
CA ASN A 40 -0.60 -2.33 6.45
C ASN A 40 0.02 -2.73 5.11
N VAL A 41 1.04 -2.00 4.66
CA VAL A 41 1.73 -2.34 3.43
C VAL A 41 2.42 -3.69 3.58
N THR A 42 3.02 -3.95 4.75
CA THR A 42 3.62 -5.25 5.01
C THR A 42 2.58 -6.36 4.92
N ASP A 43 1.40 -6.13 5.48
CA ASP A 43 0.32 -7.11 5.41
C ASP A 43 -0.07 -7.39 3.95
N LEU A 44 -0.23 -6.34 3.16
CA LEU A 44 -0.58 -6.49 1.76
C LEU A 44 0.53 -7.19 0.98
N THR A 45 1.79 -6.91 1.34
CA THR A 45 2.92 -7.57 0.71
C THR A 45 2.91 -9.07 0.99
N LYS A 46 2.59 -9.44 2.22
CA LYS A 46 2.50 -10.86 2.58
C LYS A 46 1.40 -11.58 1.82
N LYS A 47 0.34 -10.84 1.48
CA LYS A 47 -0.75 -11.42 0.68
C LYS A 47 -0.46 -11.42 -0.81
N GLY A 48 0.66 -10.83 -1.23
CA GLY A 48 1.04 -10.81 -2.62
C GLY A 48 0.33 -9.75 -3.45
N LEU A 49 -0.35 -8.80 -2.81
CA LEU A 49 -1.13 -7.79 -3.51
C LEU A 49 -0.31 -6.55 -3.86
N VAL A 50 0.70 -6.24 -3.07
CA VAL A 50 1.60 -5.13 -3.35
C VAL A 50 3.02 -5.56 -3.05
N THR A 51 3.98 -4.78 -3.53
CA THR A 51 5.39 -4.97 -3.22
C THR A 51 5.96 -3.61 -2.83
N ARG A 52 7.11 -3.62 -2.19
CA ARG A 52 7.80 -2.39 -1.81
C ARG A 52 8.91 -2.10 -2.80
N GLU A 53 9.02 -0.84 -3.17
CA GLU A 53 10.12 -0.38 -4.01
C GLU A 53 10.78 0.80 -3.35
N LYS A 54 12.07 0.71 -3.12
CA LYS A 54 12.82 1.76 -2.45
C LYS A 54 13.65 2.48 -3.49
N VAL A 55 13.48 3.81 -3.56
CA VAL A 55 14.23 4.63 -4.50
C VAL A 55 15.17 5.51 -3.70
N ALA A 56 16.46 5.30 -3.89
CA ALA A 56 17.48 6.03 -3.16
C ALA A 56 17.60 7.45 -3.67
N GLY A 57 17.74 8.39 -2.73
CA GLY A 57 18.06 9.76 -3.09
C GLY A 57 16.95 10.58 -3.67
N GLU A 58 15.71 10.07 -3.65
CA GLU A 58 14.58 10.79 -4.23
C GLU A 58 13.88 11.68 -3.23
N GLY A 59 14.09 11.44 -1.95
CA GLY A 59 13.44 12.23 -0.91
C GLY A 59 14.21 13.49 -0.60
N GLU A 60 13.68 14.29 0.32
CA GLU A 60 14.36 15.48 0.79
C GLU A 60 15.69 15.10 1.41
N GLU A 61 16.72 15.91 1.18
CA GLU A 61 18.05 15.69 1.74
C GLU A 61 18.61 14.33 1.30
N ASP A 62 18.27 13.90 0.10
CA ASP A 62 18.76 12.64 -0.48
C ASP A 62 18.36 11.41 0.33
N LYS A 63 17.23 11.49 0.99
CA LYS A 63 16.71 10.33 1.72
C LYS A 63 16.00 9.38 0.76
N ASP A 64 15.99 8.11 1.14
CA ASP A 64 15.30 7.12 0.35
C ASP A 64 13.79 7.26 0.52
N ILE A 65 13.06 7.00 -0.57
CA ILE A 65 11.61 6.96 -0.51
C ILE A 65 11.16 5.53 -0.79
N THR A 66 10.30 5.01 0.06
CA THR A 66 9.72 3.69 -0.14
C THR A 66 8.34 3.83 -0.75
N TYR A 67 8.11 3.13 -1.85
CA TYR A 67 6.83 3.12 -2.54
C TYR A 67 6.15 1.79 -2.32
N ALA A 68 4.83 1.83 -2.26
CA ALA A 68 4.00 0.62 -2.32
C ALA A 68 3.53 0.52 -3.77
N VAL A 69 3.82 -0.61 -4.40
CA VAL A 69 3.52 -0.82 -5.81
C VAL A 69 2.59 -2.02 -5.91
N ILE A 70 1.48 -1.84 -6.62
CA ILE A 70 0.53 -2.92 -6.79
C ILE A 70 1.13 -3.99 -7.70
N THR A 71 0.91 -5.26 -7.34
CA THR A 71 1.37 -6.38 -8.17
C THR A 71 0.30 -6.74 -9.20
N PRO A 72 0.65 -7.52 -10.23
CA PRO A 72 -0.38 -8.01 -11.15
C PRO A 72 -1.51 -8.74 -10.42
N ALA A 73 -1.17 -9.52 -9.39
CA ALA A 73 -2.19 -10.18 -8.59
C ALA A 73 -3.06 -9.17 -7.87
N GLY A 74 -2.45 -8.09 -7.35
CA GLY A 74 -3.20 -7.03 -6.70
C GLY A 74 -4.09 -6.28 -7.67
N ALA A 75 -3.61 -6.06 -8.89
CA ALA A 75 -4.39 -5.33 -9.88
C ALA A 75 -5.67 -6.09 -10.25
N GLU A 76 -5.63 -7.41 -10.17
CA GLU A 76 -6.79 -8.25 -10.48
C GLU A 76 -7.64 -8.56 -9.26
N PHE A 77 -7.13 -8.23 -8.08
CA PHE A 77 -7.81 -8.57 -6.85
C PHE A 77 -9.04 -7.68 -6.62
N VAL A 78 -10.15 -8.29 -6.31
CA VAL A 78 -11.37 -7.58 -5.98
C VAL A 78 -11.81 -8.05 -4.60
N PRO A 79 -11.65 -7.22 -3.57
CA PRO A 79 -12.10 -7.61 -2.22
C PRO A 79 -13.61 -7.76 -2.22
N THR A 80 -14.09 -8.81 -1.60
CA THR A 80 -15.52 -9.02 -1.47
C THR A 80 -15.85 -9.30 -0.02
N GLU A 81 -17.06 -8.92 0.37
CA GLU A 81 -17.46 -9.08 1.75
C GLU A 81 -17.77 -10.54 2.10
N ASP A 82 -18.24 -11.28 1.12
CA ASP A 82 -18.57 -12.67 1.37
C ASP A 82 -17.35 -13.56 1.32
N ASP A 83 -16.22 -13.02 1.03
CA ASP A 83 -14.97 -13.75 1.09
C ASP A 83 -14.62 -14.15 2.50
N ALA A 84 -15.36 -13.71 3.44
CA ALA A 84 -15.08 -14.02 4.79
C ALA A 84 -15.35 -15.45 5.14
N GLU A 85 -15.84 -16.11 4.63
CA GLU A 85 -16.07 -17.30 5.10
C GLU A 85 -15.76 -17.80 5.59
#